data_5779aae92beed1a4b71c292976ec37cb
#
_entry.id   5779aae92beed1a4b71c292976ec37cb
#
_cell.length_a   1.000
_cell.length_b   1.000
_cell.length_c   1.000
_cell.angle_alpha   90.00
_cell.angle_beta   90.00
_cell.angle_gamma   90.00
#
_symmetry.space_group_name_H-M   'P 1'
#
loop_
_entity.id
_entity.type
_entity.pdbx_description
1 polymer ?
#
loop_
_entity_poly.entity_id
_entity_poly.type
_entity_poly.pdbx_seq_one_letter_code
_entity_poly.pdbx_strand_id
1 'polypeptide(L)'
;NLALTPPRDIWERIRRGFSMPDLENDLVRNREQWYSGRPDYMLRMTERSRPYLFHVVEELERRNMPTELALLPFIESAFNPQAVSSAKAAGMWQFMPATGKYFDLKQNLFRDERRDVLESTRAALDYLQKLYTLFGDWHLALAAYNWGEGSVGRALARNRAQGKPLSYSDLNMPNETRYYVPKLQAVKNIVAQPEAFSTQLPLIQNHPFFKSVPIDRDIDVEVAAKLAGVSL
;
A
#
# COMPACT_ATOMS: atom_id res chain seq x y z
N ASN A 1 -16.26 17.16 -24.81
CA ASN A 1 -15.84 15.85 -24.25
C ASN A 1 -14.50 15.47 -24.86
N LEU A 2 -13.42 16.00 -24.32
CA LEU A 2 -12.09 15.46 -24.58
C LEU A 2 -12.00 14.11 -23.85
N ALA A 3 -12.19 13.02 -24.59
CA ALA A 3 -11.90 11.70 -24.09
C ALA A 3 -10.41 11.66 -23.74
N LEU A 4 -10.10 11.65 -22.45
CA LEU A 4 -8.72 11.53 -21.98
C LEU A 4 -8.16 10.21 -22.50
N THR A 5 -7.11 10.29 -23.32
CA THR A 5 -6.40 9.11 -23.77
C THR A 5 -5.92 8.31 -22.55
N PRO A 6 -6.17 6.99 -22.48
CA PRO A 6 -5.66 6.19 -21.38
C PRO A 6 -4.14 6.33 -21.24
N PRO A 7 -3.61 6.48 -20.03
CA PRO A 7 -2.17 6.59 -19.84
C PRO A 7 -1.46 5.29 -20.26
N ARG A 8 -0.31 5.42 -20.90
CA ARG A 8 0.54 4.27 -21.27
C ARG A 8 1.35 3.76 -20.11
N ASP A 9 1.68 4.66 -19.18
CA ASP A 9 2.51 4.42 -18.00
C ASP A 9 1.62 4.30 -16.76
N ILE A 10 1.87 3.27 -15.94
CA ILE A 10 1.13 3.04 -14.70
C ILE A 10 1.31 4.19 -13.70
N TRP A 11 2.48 4.82 -13.69
CA TRP A 11 2.75 5.95 -12.80
C TRP A 11 1.85 7.14 -13.09
N GLU A 12 1.61 7.42 -14.36
CA GLU A 12 0.68 8.48 -14.74
C GLU A 12 -0.76 8.18 -14.33
N ARG A 13 -1.19 6.93 -14.47
CA ARG A 13 -2.49 6.48 -13.98
C ARG A 13 -2.61 6.68 -12.47
N ILE A 14 -1.58 6.32 -11.72
CA ILE A 14 -1.52 6.54 -10.27
C ILE A 14 -1.62 8.03 -9.95
N ARG A 15 -0.83 8.89 -10.61
CA ARG A 15 -0.87 10.34 -10.40
C ARG A 15 -2.25 10.94 -10.65
N ARG A 16 -2.94 10.51 -11.70
CA ARG A 16 -4.28 11.00 -12.03
C ARG A 16 -5.34 10.64 -10.99
N GLY A 17 -5.11 9.61 -10.22
CA GLY A 17 -6.01 9.14 -9.16
C GLY A 17 -5.67 9.64 -7.77
N PHE A 18 -4.67 10.47 -7.60
CA PHE A 18 -4.34 11.07 -6.30
C PHE A 18 -5.50 11.92 -5.80
N SER A 19 -5.99 11.64 -4.61
CA SER A 19 -7.13 12.34 -4.01
C SER A 19 -7.04 12.50 -2.49
N MET A 20 -5.96 12.02 -1.86
CA MET A 20 -5.74 12.24 -0.44
C MET A 20 -5.21 13.63 -0.17
N PRO A 21 -5.58 14.25 0.98
CA PRO A 21 -4.93 15.48 1.42
C PRO A 21 -3.41 15.30 1.54
N ASP A 22 -2.67 16.31 1.16
CA ASP A 22 -1.22 16.32 1.36
C ASP A 22 -0.87 16.66 2.81
N LEU A 23 0.26 16.12 3.27
CA LEU A 23 0.89 16.47 4.54
C LEU A 23 2.21 17.19 4.24
N GLU A 24 2.39 18.37 4.81
CA GLU A 24 3.62 19.14 4.69
C GLU A 24 4.21 19.37 6.07
N ASN A 25 5.41 18.83 6.32
CA ASN A 25 6.18 19.07 7.54
C ASN A 25 7.63 18.62 7.36
N ASP A 26 8.46 18.85 8.39
CA ASP A 26 9.87 18.48 8.37
C ASP A 26 10.09 16.96 8.25
N LEU A 27 9.16 16.13 8.75
CA LEU A 27 9.25 14.68 8.68
C LEU A 27 9.08 14.20 7.23
N VAL A 28 8.20 14.83 6.46
CA VAL A 28 8.04 14.55 5.04
C VAL A 28 9.35 14.87 4.30
N ARG A 29 9.91 16.06 4.52
CA ARG A 29 11.19 16.46 3.91
C ARG A 29 12.33 15.51 4.27
N ASN A 30 12.38 15.07 5.53
CA ASN A 30 13.34 14.08 5.98
C ASN A 30 13.21 12.76 5.22
N ARG A 31 11.98 12.29 5.00
CA ARG A 31 11.74 11.04 4.26
C ARG A 31 11.98 11.19 2.75
N GLU A 32 11.65 12.33 2.18
CA GLU A 32 12.01 12.65 0.78
C GLU A 32 13.52 12.54 0.55
N GLN A 33 14.32 13.13 1.43
CA GLN A 33 15.77 13.03 1.38
C GLN A 33 16.28 11.60 1.59
N TRP A 34 15.65 10.86 2.48
CA TRP A 34 16.01 9.48 2.74
C TRP A 34 15.83 8.60 1.50
N TYR A 35 14.67 8.71 0.83
CA TYR A 35 14.39 7.92 -0.38
C TYR A 35 15.23 8.40 -1.57
N SER A 36 15.27 9.70 -1.84
CA SER A 36 16.01 10.26 -2.97
C SER A 36 17.52 10.08 -2.85
N GLY A 37 18.04 10.00 -1.63
CA GLY A 37 19.45 9.72 -1.36
C GLY A 37 19.84 8.24 -1.54
N ARG A 38 18.90 7.37 -1.91
CA ARG A 38 19.11 5.92 -2.10
C ARG A 38 18.58 5.45 -3.45
N PRO A 39 19.18 5.91 -4.57
CA PRO A 39 18.64 5.62 -5.90
C PRO A 39 18.56 4.13 -6.21
N ASP A 40 19.53 3.33 -5.77
CA ASP A 40 19.51 1.88 -5.98
C ASP A 40 18.36 1.20 -5.21
N TYR A 41 18.07 1.67 -4.00
CA TYR A 41 16.94 1.18 -3.22
C TYR A 41 15.61 1.53 -3.89
N MET A 42 15.46 2.77 -4.35
CA MET A 42 14.28 3.23 -5.09
C MET A 42 14.07 2.42 -6.36
N LEU A 43 15.15 2.18 -7.12
CA LEU A 43 15.07 1.38 -8.34
C LEU A 43 14.64 -0.07 -8.04
N ARG A 44 15.25 -0.70 -7.04
CA ARG A 44 14.89 -2.09 -6.68
C ARG A 44 13.43 -2.22 -6.27
N MET A 45 12.93 -1.35 -5.41
CA MET A 45 11.54 -1.47 -4.95
C MET A 45 10.53 -1.10 -6.06
N THR A 46 10.81 -0.12 -6.90
CA THR A 46 9.94 0.24 -8.01
C THR A 46 9.95 -0.83 -9.11
N GLU A 47 11.08 -1.46 -9.40
CA GLU A 47 11.13 -2.62 -10.29
C GLU A 47 10.37 -3.82 -9.71
N ARG A 48 10.49 -4.06 -8.42
CA ARG A 48 9.75 -5.15 -7.75
C ARG A 48 8.23 -4.97 -7.81
N SER A 49 7.75 -3.74 -7.87
CA SER A 49 6.32 -3.45 -7.98
C SER A 49 5.72 -3.76 -9.36
N ARG A 50 6.56 -3.92 -10.38
CA ARG A 50 6.16 -4.09 -11.79
C ARG A 50 5.05 -5.12 -12.00
N PRO A 51 5.09 -6.33 -11.44
CA PRO A 51 4.04 -7.33 -11.66
C PRO A 51 2.71 -6.99 -10.97
N TYR A 52 2.69 -6.08 -9.99
CA TYR A 52 1.58 -5.94 -9.05
C TYR A 52 0.82 -4.62 -9.15
N LEU A 53 1.46 -3.53 -9.59
CA LEU A 53 0.87 -2.19 -9.56
C LEU A 53 -0.44 -2.09 -10.35
N PHE A 54 -0.50 -2.68 -11.53
CA PHE A 54 -1.72 -2.64 -12.34
C PHE A 54 -2.92 -3.23 -11.58
N HIS A 55 -2.74 -4.40 -10.96
CA HIS A 55 -3.79 -5.05 -10.19
C HIS A 55 -4.23 -4.19 -9.00
N VAL A 56 -3.28 -3.65 -8.25
CA VAL A 56 -3.58 -2.81 -7.08
C VAL A 56 -4.36 -1.56 -7.49
N VAL A 57 -3.94 -0.88 -8.55
CA VAL A 57 -4.62 0.31 -9.07
C VAL A 57 -6.02 -0.01 -9.55
N GLU A 58 -6.20 -1.11 -10.30
CA GLU A 58 -7.53 -1.59 -10.74
C GLU A 58 -8.47 -1.78 -9.55
N GLU A 59 -8.01 -2.45 -8.49
CA GLU A 59 -8.83 -2.70 -7.30
C GLU A 59 -9.16 -1.40 -6.54
N LEU A 60 -8.23 -0.47 -6.46
CA LEU A 60 -8.48 0.85 -5.85
C LEU A 60 -9.55 1.64 -6.64
N GLU A 61 -9.42 1.68 -7.95
CA GLU A 61 -10.38 2.39 -8.80
C GLU A 61 -11.78 1.77 -8.75
N ARG A 62 -11.88 0.44 -8.74
CA ARG A 62 -13.18 -0.25 -8.58
C ARG A 62 -13.87 0.09 -7.28
N ARG A 63 -13.12 0.36 -6.22
CA ARG A 63 -13.62 0.71 -4.89
C ARG A 63 -13.76 2.20 -4.69
N ASN A 64 -13.40 3.00 -5.69
CA ASN A 64 -13.39 4.46 -5.62
C ASN A 64 -12.50 4.98 -4.47
N MET A 65 -11.34 4.36 -4.30
CA MET A 65 -10.36 4.68 -3.29
C MET A 65 -9.18 5.47 -3.87
N PRO A 66 -8.50 6.31 -3.08
CA PRO A 66 -7.34 7.08 -3.55
C PRO A 66 -6.20 6.18 -4.04
N THR A 67 -5.62 6.52 -5.18
CA THR A 67 -4.49 5.75 -5.75
C THR A 67 -3.18 5.92 -5.00
N GLU A 68 -3.07 6.90 -4.10
CA GLU A 68 -1.93 6.97 -3.16
C GLU A 68 -1.75 5.67 -2.39
N LEU A 69 -2.83 4.94 -2.14
CA LEU A 69 -2.80 3.66 -1.42
C LEU A 69 -2.07 2.55 -2.19
N ALA A 70 -1.90 2.68 -3.51
CA ALA A 70 -1.04 1.79 -4.30
C ALA A 70 0.44 1.93 -3.92
N LEU A 71 0.81 3.04 -3.29
CA LEU A 71 2.18 3.31 -2.83
C LEU A 71 2.47 2.75 -1.43
N LEU A 72 1.45 2.29 -0.72
CA LEU A 72 1.59 1.81 0.66
C LEU A 72 2.54 0.59 0.76
N PRO A 73 2.50 -0.40 -0.14
CA PRO A 73 3.46 -1.50 -0.11
C PRO A 73 4.93 -1.08 -0.24
N PHE A 74 5.23 0.07 -0.83
CA PHE A 74 6.61 0.59 -0.87
C PHE A 74 7.13 0.88 0.54
N ILE A 75 6.33 1.52 1.38
CA ILE A 75 6.75 1.86 2.74
C ILE A 75 6.62 0.68 3.72
N GLU A 76 5.74 -0.28 3.44
CA GLU A 76 5.52 -1.45 4.28
C GLU A 76 6.57 -2.55 4.07
N SER A 77 6.89 -2.87 2.83
CA SER A 77 7.68 -4.06 2.49
C SER A 77 8.65 -3.84 1.33
N ALA A 78 8.85 -2.62 0.86
CA ALA A 78 9.51 -2.34 -0.42
C ALA A 78 8.92 -3.19 -1.57
N PHE A 79 7.60 -3.39 -1.55
CA PHE A 79 6.82 -4.21 -2.49
C PHE A 79 7.22 -5.69 -2.55
N ASN A 80 7.68 -6.25 -1.44
CA ASN A 80 8.07 -7.65 -1.38
C ASN A 80 6.93 -8.52 -0.81
N PRO A 81 6.26 -9.37 -1.63
CA PRO A 81 5.19 -10.25 -1.16
C PRO A 81 5.64 -11.30 -0.14
N GLN A 82 6.93 -11.58 -0.08
CA GLN A 82 7.50 -12.58 0.84
C GLN A 82 8.08 -11.98 2.12
N ALA A 83 7.98 -10.66 2.29
CA ALA A 83 8.53 -9.98 3.47
C ALA A 83 7.86 -10.45 4.76
N VAL A 84 8.66 -10.71 5.79
CA VAL A 84 8.20 -11.00 7.16
C VAL A 84 9.01 -10.13 8.10
N SER A 85 8.32 -9.33 8.93
CA SER A 85 8.95 -8.48 9.92
C SER A 85 9.32 -9.26 11.19
N SER A 86 10.16 -8.66 12.04
CA SER A 86 10.49 -9.21 13.36
C SER A 86 9.24 -9.37 14.24
N ALA A 87 8.22 -8.52 14.04
CA ALA A 87 6.93 -8.59 14.73
C ALA A 87 5.95 -9.57 14.10
N LYS A 88 6.37 -10.37 13.10
CA LYS A 88 5.55 -11.36 12.39
C LYS A 88 4.49 -10.79 11.45
N ALA A 89 4.55 -9.52 11.10
CA ALA A 89 3.79 -8.99 9.97
C ALA A 89 4.32 -9.61 8.66
N ALA A 90 3.46 -9.94 7.73
CA ALA A 90 3.83 -10.67 6.52
C ALA A 90 3.17 -10.11 5.25
N GLY A 91 3.85 -10.31 4.12
CA GLY A 91 3.39 -9.94 2.80
C GLY A 91 3.68 -8.48 2.43
N MET A 92 3.32 -8.11 1.21
CA MET A 92 3.58 -6.74 0.74
C MET A 92 2.79 -5.68 1.52
N TRP A 93 1.65 -6.03 2.13
CA TRP A 93 0.80 -5.16 2.93
C TRP A 93 1.09 -5.25 4.44
N GLN A 94 2.00 -6.15 4.85
CA GLN A 94 2.44 -6.33 6.23
C GLN A 94 1.30 -6.56 7.23
N PHE A 95 0.47 -7.55 6.95
CA PHE A 95 -0.57 -7.98 7.89
C PHE A 95 0.02 -8.68 9.12
N MET A 96 -0.40 -8.24 10.29
CA MET A 96 -0.22 -9.00 11.52
C MET A 96 -1.09 -10.27 11.46
N PRO A 97 -0.69 -11.38 12.13
CA PRO A 97 -1.45 -12.62 12.08
C PRO A 97 -2.93 -12.47 12.45
N ALA A 98 -3.24 -11.78 13.53
CA ALA A 98 -4.60 -11.59 14.01
C ALA A 98 -5.45 -10.76 13.04
N THR A 99 -4.89 -9.66 12.51
CA THR A 99 -5.59 -8.81 11.54
C THR A 99 -5.81 -9.56 10.23
N GLY A 100 -4.83 -10.33 9.77
CA GLY A 100 -4.99 -11.19 8.60
C GLY A 100 -6.13 -12.20 8.78
N LYS A 101 -6.21 -12.81 9.93
CA LYS A 101 -7.31 -13.75 10.27
C LYS A 101 -8.68 -13.07 10.29
N TYR A 102 -8.76 -11.87 10.83
CA TYR A 102 -9.99 -11.08 10.84
C TYR A 102 -10.53 -10.78 9.44
N PHE A 103 -9.63 -10.62 8.46
CA PHE A 103 -9.98 -10.37 7.06
C PHE A 103 -9.91 -11.63 6.20
N ASP A 104 -10.09 -12.81 6.80
CA ASP A 104 -10.20 -14.11 6.11
C ASP A 104 -8.95 -14.52 5.31
N LEU A 105 -7.78 -14.06 5.72
CA LEU A 105 -6.51 -14.54 5.18
C LEU A 105 -6.10 -15.84 5.90
N LYS A 106 -6.14 -16.95 5.19
CA LYS A 106 -5.81 -18.28 5.74
C LYS A 106 -4.34 -18.35 6.10
N GLN A 107 -4.08 -18.83 7.31
CA GLN A 107 -2.74 -19.01 7.85
C GLN A 107 -2.62 -20.38 8.50
N ASN A 108 -1.84 -21.27 7.93
CA ASN A 108 -1.53 -22.58 8.49
C ASN A 108 -0.09 -22.98 8.09
N LEU A 109 0.30 -24.21 8.41
CA LEU A 109 1.64 -24.71 8.14
C LEU A 109 2.01 -24.70 6.63
N PHE A 110 1.03 -24.83 5.75
CA PHE A 110 1.24 -24.96 4.31
C PHE A 110 0.88 -23.72 3.51
N ARG A 111 0.13 -22.79 4.10
CA ARG A 111 -0.45 -21.64 3.40
C ARG A 111 -0.50 -20.41 4.29
N ASP A 112 0.01 -19.31 3.79
CA ASP A 112 -0.11 -17.99 4.42
C ASP A 112 -0.57 -16.97 3.36
N GLU A 113 -1.88 -16.71 3.33
CA GLU A 113 -2.50 -15.81 2.35
C GLU A 113 -2.12 -14.34 2.52
N ARG A 114 -1.46 -13.99 3.64
CA ARG A 114 -0.88 -12.65 3.78
C ARG A 114 0.20 -12.37 2.73
N ARG A 115 0.80 -13.44 2.16
CA ARG A 115 1.79 -13.38 1.08
C ARG A 115 1.18 -13.53 -0.30
N ASP A 116 -0.10 -13.87 -0.40
CA ASP A 116 -0.84 -13.94 -1.65
C ASP A 116 -1.20 -12.52 -2.11
N VAL A 117 -0.81 -12.13 -3.32
CA VAL A 117 -1.00 -10.76 -3.81
C VAL A 117 -2.48 -10.42 -3.95
N LEU A 118 -3.29 -11.32 -4.50
CA LEU A 118 -4.72 -11.07 -4.73
C LEU A 118 -5.49 -11.01 -3.41
N GLU A 119 -5.31 -12.02 -2.56
CA GLU A 119 -6.02 -12.11 -1.29
C GLU A 119 -5.60 -11.02 -0.31
N SER A 120 -4.29 -10.74 -0.20
CA SER A 120 -3.81 -9.70 0.70
C SER A 120 -4.20 -8.29 0.22
N THR A 121 -4.25 -8.06 -1.08
CA THR A 121 -4.73 -6.77 -1.62
C THR A 121 -6.20 -6.58 -1.31
N ARG A 122 -7.05 -7.58 -1.53
CA ARG A 122 -8.45 -7.53 -1.13
C ARG A 122 -8.59 -7.16 0.34
N ALA A 123 -7.91 -7.89 1.21
CA ALA A 123 -7.97 -7.68 2.65
C ALA A 123 -7.47 -6.30 3.08
N ALA A 124 -6.36 -5.83 2.48
CA ALA A 124 -5.80 -4.51 2.78
C ALA A 124 -6.77 -3.39 2.42
N LEU A 125 -7.42 -3.47 1.25
CA LEU A 125 -8.37 -2.45 0.81
C LEU A 125 -9.66 -2.50 1.62
N ASP A 126 -10.14 -3.69 2.00
CA ASP A 126 -11.25 -3.84 2.93
C ASP A 126 -10.95 -3.19 4.28
N TYR A 127 -9.76 -3.42 4.81
CA TYR A 127 -9.32 -2.85 6.08
C TYR A 127 -9.18 -1.33 6.01
N LEU A 128 -8.52 -0.80 5.00
CA LEU A 128 -8.36 0.64 4.79
C LEU A 128 -9.72 1.34 4.62
N GLN A 129 -10.64 0.73 3.90
CA GLN A 129 -12.01 1.26 3.75
C GLN A 129 -12.75 1.29 5.09
N LYS A 130 -12.64 0.24 5.88
CA LYS A 130 -13.20 0.20 7.25
C LYS A 130 -12.64 1.30 8.12
N LEU A 131 -11.32 1.50 8.10
CA LEU A 131 -10.65 2.53 8.90
C LEU A 131 -11.03 3.94 8.46
N TYR A 132 -11.14 4.18 7.16
CA TYR A 132 -11.62 5.46 6.65
C TYR A 132 -13.07 5.75 7.05
N THR A 133 -13.93 4.75 6.98
CA THR A 133 -15.32 4.87 7.45
C THR A 133 -15.36 5.21 8.94
N LEU A 134 -14.49 4.60 9.74
CA LEU A 134 -14.44 4.82 11.18
C LEU A 134 -13.94 6.22 11.56
N PHE A 135 -12.90 6.72 10.91
CA PHE A 135 -12.23 7.97 11.30
C PHE A 135 -12.58 9.16 10.41
N GLY A 136 -13.09 8.95 9.19
CA GLY A 136 -13.44 10.00 8.25
C GLY A 136 -12.27 10.83 7.73
N ASP A 137 -11.04 10.37 7.94
CA ASP A 137 -9.79 11.05 7.60
C ASP A 137 -8.74 10.02 7.18
N TRP A 138 -8.12 10.20 6.01
CA TRP A 138 -7.15 9.23 5.51
C TRP A 138 -5.87 9.18 6.33
N HIS A 139 -5.38 10.30 6.85
CA HIS A 139 -4.19 10.28 7.69
C HIS A 139 -4.42 9.52 9.00
N LEU A 140 -5.60 9.68 9.61
CA LEU A 140 -5.99 8.89 10.78
C LEU A 140 -6.21 7.42 10.44
N ALA A 141 -6.82 7.12 9.29
CA ALA A 141 -6.98 5.75 8.84
C ALA A 141 -5.64 5.04 8.63
N LEU A 142 -4.67 5.73 8.04
CA LEU A 142 -3.31 5.21 7.86
C LEU A 142 -2.58 5.03 9.19
N ALA A 143 -2.73 5.97 10.12
CA ALA A 143 -2.19 5.82 11.47
C ALA A 143 -2.77 4.57 12.16
N ALA A 144 -4.08 4.33 12.00
CA ALA A 144 -4.75 3.15 12.55
C ALA A 144 -4.32 1.86 11.85
N TYR A 145 -4.06 1.89 10.56
CA TYR A 145 -3.52 0.74 9.82
C TYR A 145 -2.17 0.29 10.41
N ASN A 146 -1.31 1.24 10.75
CA ASN A 146 -0.01 0.97 11.35
C ASN A 146 -0.07 0.66 12.85
N TRP A 147 -0.88 1.40 13.61
CA TRP A 147 -0.87 1.39 15.09
C TRP A 147 -2.07 0.70 15.72
N GLY A 148 -3.10 0.43 14.94
CA GLY A 148 -4.37 -0.13 15.40
C GLY A 148 -5.43 0.93 15.69
N GLU A 149 -6.68 0.57 15.38
CA GLU A 149 -7.84 1.46 15.55
C GLU A 149 -8.08 1.86 17.01
N GLY A 150 -7.85 0.93 17.94
CA GLY A 150 -7.99 1.19 19.37
C GLY A 150 -6.99 2.23 19.88
N SER A 151 -5.75 2.15 19.42
CA SER A 151 -4.70 3.10 19.82
C SER A 151 -4.98 4.51 19.31
N VAL A 152 -5.38 4.63 18.04
CA VAL A 152 -5.77 5.92 17.45
C VAL A 152 -7.02 6.48 18.15
N GLY A 153 -8.01 5.61 18.40
CA GLY A 153 -9.22 6.01 19.14
C GLY A 153 -8.92 6.56 20.53
N ARG A 154 -8.03 5.92 21.28
CA ARG A 154 -7.60 6.40 22.60
C ARG A 154 -6.83 7.71 22.53
N ALA A 155 -5.96 7.87 21.55
CA ALA A 155 -5.22 9.12 21.34
C ALA A 155 -6.15 10.29 21.01
N LEU A 156 -7.14 10.06 20.14
CA LEU A 156 -8.18 11.05 19.82
C LEU A 156 -9.02 11.42 21.06
N ALA A 157 -9.45 10.43 21.85
CA ALA A 157 -10.23 10.66 23.05
C ALA A 157 -9.44 11.49 24.09
N ARG A 158 -8.15 11.23 24.23
CA ARG A 158 -7.27 11.98 25.11
C ARG A 158 -7.13 13.44 24.67
N ASN A 159 -6.91 13.69 23.39
CA ASN A 159 -6.84 15.05 22.86
C ASN A 159 -8.18 15.79 23.02
N ARG A 160 -9.29 15.11 22.75
CA ARG A 160 -10.64 15.70 22.93
C ARG A 160 -10.86 16.11 24.38
N ALA A 161 -10.51 15.27 25.33
CA ALA A 161 -10.64 15.57 26.76
C ALA A 161 -9.78 16.77 27.21
N GLN A 162 -8.67 17.03 26.51
CA GLN A 162 -7.74 18.13 26.79
C GLN A 162 -8.03 19.38 25.91
N GLY A 163 -9.09 19.37 25.10
CA GLY A 163 -9.38 20.47 24.16
C GLY A 163 -8.33 20.69 23.08
N LYS A 164 -7.54 19.64 22.76
CA LYS A 164 -6.51 19.69 21.74
C LYS A 164 -7.08 19.31 20.36
N PRO A 165 -6.44 19.75 19.24
CA PRO A 165 -6.84 19.34 17.92
C PRO A 165 -6.80 17.82 17.71
N LEU A 166 -7.64 17.32 16.81
CA LEU A 166 -7.81 15.89 16.52
C LEU A 166 -7.16 15.45 15.19
N SER A 167 -6.27 16.27 14.65
CA SER A 167 -5.56 15.91 13.41
C SER A 167 -4.44 14.90 13.69
N TYR A 168 -4.05 14.16 12.65
CA TYR A 168 -2.94 13.21 12.72
C TYR A 168 -1.69 13.81 13.39
N SER A 169 -1.29 15.02 12.97
CA SER A 169 -0.06 15.66 13.47
C SER A 169 -0.13 16.05 14.95
N ASP A 170 -1.32 16.15 15.53
CA ASP A 170 -1.52 16.58 16.92
C ASP A 170 -1.63 15.42 17.89
N LEU A 171 -1.65 14.18 17.40
CA LEU A 171 -1.74 13.00 18.26
C LEU A 171 -0.39 12.62 18.87
N ASN A 172 -0.44 12.12 20.09
CA ASN A 172 0.72 11.49 20.73
C ASN A 172 0.82 10.04 20.22
N MET A 173 1.77 9.79 19.35
CA MET A 173 1.96 8.52 18.67
C MET A 173 3.39 8.02 18.82
N PRO A 174 3.65 6.69 18.72
CA PRO A 174 5.01 6.16 18.58
C PRO A 174 5.70 6.73 17.34
N ASN A 175 7.02 6.78 17.34
CA ASN A 175 7.80 7.28 16.21
C ASN A 175 7.48 6.57 14.89
N GLU A 176 7.30 5.26 14.90
CA GLU A 176 6.93 4.50 13.71
C GLU A 176 5.64 5.05 13.08
N THR A 177 4.61 5.28 13.88
CA THR A 177 3.33 5.82 13.41
C THR A 177 3.44 7.29 13.02
N ARG A 178 4.22 8.07 13.77
CA ARG A 178 4.49 9.49 13.47
C ARG A 178 5.16 9.68 12.11
N TYR A 179 6.02 8.75 11.69
CA TYR A 179 6.69 8.77 10.38
C TYR A 179 5.91 8.06 9.27
N TYR A 180 4.81 7.37 9.60
CA TYR A 180 4.11 6.52 8.65
C TYR A 180 3.47 7.31 7.50
N VAL A 181 2.64 8.29 7.81
CA VAL A 181 2.05 9.18 6.79
C VAL A 181 3.14 10.02 6.11
N PRO A 182 4.13 10.60 6.81
CA PRO A 182 5.26 11.27 6.15
C PRO A 182 6.01 10.38 5.15
N LYS A 183 6.23 9.11 5.43
CA LYS A 183 6.84 8.18 4.45
C LYS A 183 5.98 8.03 3.20
N LEU A 184 4.68 7.82 3.35
CA LEU A 184 3.77 7.70 2.22
C LEU A 184 3.74 8.99 1.41
N GLN A 185 3.65 10.14 2.09
CA GLN A 185 3.67 11.45 1.43
C GLN A 185 4.97 11.68 0.66
N ALA A 186 6.11 11.30 1.22
CA ALA A 186 7.40 11.42 0.54
C ALA A 186 7.44 10.57 -0.74
N VAL A 187 6.99 9.33 -0.70
CA VAL A 187 6.91 8.48 -1.90
C VAL A 187 5.92 9.08 -2.91
N LYS A 188 4.77 9.57 -2.47
CA LYS A 188 3.80 10.27 -3.32
C LYS A 188 4.45 11.46 -4.03
N ASN A 189 5.19 12.30 -3.31
CA ASN A 189 5.84 13.49 -3.87
C ASN A 189 6.88 13.12 -4.92
N ILE A 190 7.67 12.07 -4.67
CA ILE A 190 8.66 11.56 -5.62
C ILE A 190 7.99 10.99 -6.86
N VAL A 191 6.92 10.22 -6.71
CA VAL A 191 6.14 9.69 -7.85
C VAL A 191 5.48 10.82 -8.65
N ALA A 192 4.99 11.85 -7.97
CA ALA A 192 4.35 13.00 -8.61
C ALA A 192 5.32 13.81 -9.48
N GLN A 193 6.53 14.01 -9.00
CA GLN A 193 7.56 14.83 -9.67
C GLN A 193 8.95 14.20 -9.48
N PRO A 194 9.24 13.06 -10.12
CA PRO A 194 10.49 12.33 -9.89
C PRO A 194 11.72 13.15 -10.23
N GLU A 195 11.67 14.03 -11.23
CA GLU A 195 12.77 14.90 -11.62
C GLU A 195 13.17 15.88 -10.51
N ALA A 196 12.20 16.37 -9.75
CA ALA A 196 12.46 17.28 -8.62
C ALA A 196 13.30 16.64 -7.52
N PHE A 197 13.34 15.31 -7.47
CA PHE A 197 14.10 14.52 -6.51
C PHE A 197 15.27 13.75 -7.16
N SER A 198 15.65 14.12 -8.37
CA SER A 198 16.69 13.42 -9.14
C SER A 198 16.49 11.91 -9.20
N THR A 199 15.22 11.49 -9.29
CA THR A 199 14.80 10.08 -9.29
C THR A 199 14.27 9.71 -10.67
N GLN A 200 14.69 8.55 -11.18
CA GLN A 200 14.13 7.91 -12.36
C GLN A 200 13.23 6.77 -11.93
N LEU A 201 11.95 6.82 -12.37
CA LEU A 201 11.04 5.71 -12.22
C LEU A 201 11.15 4.78 -13.46
N PRO A 202 11.14 3.45 -13.26
CA PRO A 202 11.11 2.53 -14.40
C PRO A 202 9.82 2.70 -15.20
N LEU A 203 9.87 2.54 -16.50
CA LEU A 203 8.68 2.47 -17.32
C LEU A 203 7.92 1.18 -17.00
N ILE A 204 6.71 1.30 -16.47
CA ILE A 204 5.81 0.18 -16.21
C ILE A 204 4.53 0.40 -17.01
N GLN A 205 4.27 -0.50 -17.95
CA GLN A 205 3.13 -0.38 -18.84
C GLN A 205 1.80 -0.52 -18.08
N ASN A 206 0.82 0.27 -18.49
CA ASN A 206 -0.53 0.25 -17.93
C ASN A 206 -1.37 -0.86 -18.56
N HIS A 207 -1.01 -2.11 -18.26
CA HIS A 207 -1.76 -3.29 -18.69
C HIS A 207 -1.59 -4.44 -17.69
N PRO A 208 -2.51 -5.43 -17.69
CA PRO A 208 -2.41 -6.58 -16.78
C PRO A 208 -1.10 -7.34 -16.97
N PHE A 209 -0.45 -7.68 -15.87
CA PHE A 209 0.78 -8.47 -15.84
C PHE A 209 0.49 -9.97 -15.70
N PHE A 210 -0.66 -10.31 -15.13
CA PHE A 210 -1.10 -11.69 -14.94
C PHE A 210 -2.61 -11.80 -15.17
N LYS A 211 -3.10 -13.02 -15.37
CA LYS A 211 -4.52 -13.34 -15.42
C LYS A 211 -4.87 -14.34 -14.34
N SER A 212 -6.01 -14.13 -13.68
CA SER A 212 -6.57 -15.12 -12.77
C SER A 212 -7.32 -16.17 -13.56
N VAL A 213 -6.98 -17.43 -13.34
CA VAL A 213 -7.71 -18.57 -13.90
C VAL A 213 -8.46 -19.25 -12.76
N PRO A 214 -9.80 -19.24 -12.76
CA PRO A 214 -10.55 -19.96 -11.73
C PRO A 214 -10.33 -21.47 -11.88
N ILE A 215 -10.05 -22.12 -10.76
CA ILE A 215 -9.90 -23.57 -10.68
C ILE A 215 -10.96 -24.05 -9.71
N ASP A 216 -11.87 -24.87 -10.19
CA ASP A 216 -13.03 -25.38 -9.46
C ASP A 216 -12.80 -26.75 -8.78
N ARG A 217 -11.61 -27.29 -8.95
CA ARG A 217 -11.17 -28.58 -8.36
C ARG A 217 -9.66 -28.58 -8.15
N ASP A 218 -9.21 -29.49 -7.30
CA ASP A 218 -7.78 -29.73 -7.13
C ASP A 218 -7.16 -30.21 -8.43
N ILE A 219 -6.07 -29.57 -8.82
CA ILE A 219 -5.29 -29.94 -10.01
C ILE A 219 -3.82 -30.12 -9.63
N ASP A 220 -3.16 -30.99 -10.35
CA ASP A 220 -1.73 -31.20 -10.25
C ASP A 220 -0.96 -29.95 -10.69
N VAL A 221 0.21 -29.69 -10.08
CA VAL A 221 1.05 -28.53 -10.36
C VAL A 221 1.51 -28.52 -11.83
N GLU A 222 1.80 -29.69 -12.41
CA GLU A 222 2.21 -29.79 -13.82
C GLU A 222 1.07 -29.41 -14.75
N VAL A 223 -0.15 -29.85 -14.44
CA VAL A 223 -1.37 -29.48 -15.18
C VAL A 223 -1.65 -28.00 -15.05
N ALA A 224 -1.48 -27.43 -13.83
CA ALA A 224 -1.66 -25.99 -13.60
C ALA A 224 -0.65 -25.17 -14.40
N ALA A 225 0.62 -25.56 -14.38
CA ALA A 225 1.68 -24.90 -15.15
C ALA A 225 1.41 -24.93 -16.67
N LYS A 226 0.97 -26.09 -17.17
CA LYS A 226 0.61 -26.25 -18.58
C LYS A 226 -0.57 -25.38 -18.99
N LEU A 227 -1.60 -25.29 -18.16
CA LEU A 227 -2.76 -24.42 -18.38
C LEU A 227 -2.37 -22.93 -18.34
N ALA A 228 -1.45 -22.57 -17.48
CA ALA A 228 -0.93 -21.21 -17.36
C ALA A 228 0.09 -20.86 -18.48
N GLY A 229 0.56 -21.85 -19.25
CA GLY A 229 1.57 -21.63 -20.28
C GLY A 229 2.95 -21.29 -19.74
N VAL A 230 3.27 -21.74 -18.51
CA VAL A 230 4.57 -21.54 -17.87
C VAL A 230 5.29 -22.86 -17.64
N SER A 231 6.62 -22.83 -17.62
CA SER A 231 7.44 -23.98 -17.19
C SER A 231 7.51 -24.05 -15.67
N LEU A 232 7.62 -25.24 -15.13
CA LEU A 232 7.93 -25.48 -13.71
C LEU A 232 9.37 -25.11 -13.38
#